data_a81260dc5ed82812bc02f1751fad9bf2
#
_entry.id   a81260dc5ed82812bc02f1751fad9bf2
#
_cell.length_a   1.000
_cell.length_b   1.000
_cell.length_c   1.000
_cell.angle_alpha   90.00
_cell.angle_beta   90.00
_cell.angle_gamma   90.00
#
_symmetry.space_group_name_H-M   'P 1'
#
loop_
_entity.id
_entity.type
_entity.pdbx_description
1 polymer ?
#
loop_
_entity_poly.entity_id
_entity_poly.type
_entity_poly.pdbx_seq_one_letter_code
_entity_poly.pdbx_strand_id
1 'polypeptide(L)'
;AYSLTKKQDRIEELNIGFLPHVLILGLLSLLIILQPDFGTIAIMWMIAWVVMYAGRVRVLHLSATFLMLLPLAAYMIVSSEYRLKRYLTFLDPWKYPLDEGYQIIHSLMAFGSGGFLGKGFGQGYQKLFYLPTPHTDFIFSVIGEEGGWLWILIVLILYLIILWRDIEIARSRPDFFGSLM
;
A
#
# COMPACT_ATOMS: atom_id res chain seq x y z
N ALA A 1 1.67 17.30 -5.51
CA ALA A 1 2.65 18.27 -5.01
C ALA A 1 2.61 19.59 -5.79
N TYR A 2 2.95 19.65 -7.09
CA TYR A 2 3.01 20.91 -7.87
C TYR A 2 1.75 21.78 -7.78
N SER A 3 0.57 21.22 -7.97
CA SER A 3 -0.69 21.99 -7.90
C SER A 3 -0.94 22.58 -6.51
N LEU A 4 -0.59 21.84 -5.46
CA LEU A 4 -0.72 22.30 -4.07
C LEU A 4 0.24 23.46 -3.79
N THR A 5 1.50 23.35 -4.24
CA THR A 5 2.50 24.41 -4.06
C THR A 5 2.10 25.70 -4.79
N LYS A 6 1.62 25.60 -6.03
CA LYS A 6 1.21 26.77 -6.82
C LYS A 6 0.02 27.53 -6.21
N LYS A 7 -0.81 26.85 -5.43
CA LYS A 7 -2.04 27.41 -4.83
C LYS A 7 -1.95 27.55 -3.31
N GLN A 8 -0.74 27.63 -2.76
CA GLN A 8 -0.45 27.59 -1.33
C GLN A 8 -1.26 28.61 -0.52
N ASP A 9 -1.46 29.83 -1.02
CA ASP A 9 -2.18 30.90 -0.32
C ASP A 9 -3.68 30.64 -0.16
N ARG A 10 -4.26 29.78 -0.99
CA ARG A 10 -5.70 29.48 -1.02
C ARG A 10 -6.00 27.98 -0.91
N ILE A 11 -5.04 27.22 -0.37
CA ILE A 11 -5.12 25.75 -0.32
C ILE A 11 -6.21 25.25 0.65
N GLU A 12 -6.55 26.07 1.64
CA GLU A 12 -7.61 25.76 2.60
C GLU A 12 -9.04 25.92 2.01
N GLU A 13 -9.16 26.60 0.87
CA GLU A 13 -10.44 26.72 0.18
C GLU A 13 -10.81 25.40 -0.51
N LEU A 14 -12.05 24.94 -0.27
CA LEU A 14 -12.58 23.71 -0.81
C LEU A 14 -12.46 23.64 -2.33
N ASN A 15 -12.80 24.72 -3.03
CA ASN A 15 -12.86 24.77 -4.49
C ASN A 15 -11.48 24.82 -5.17
N ILE A 16 -10.44 25.24 -4.45
CA ILE A 16 -9.11 25.50 -5.03
C ILE A 16 -8.10 24.43 -4.58
N GLY A 17 -8.08 24.13 -3.29
CA GLY A 17 -7.11 23.21 -2.71
C GLY A 17 -7.54 21.75 -2.74
N PHE A 18 -8.84 21.47 -2.61
CA PHE A 18 -9.34 20.13 -2.40
C PHE A 18 -10.11 19.56 -3.62
N LEU A 19 -11.17 20.23 -4.04
CA LEU A 19 -12.10 19.74 -5.06
C LEU A 19 -11.44 19.30 -6.38
N PRO A 20 -10.50 20.07 -6.97
CA PRO A 20 -9.87 19.67 -8.24
C PRO A 20 -9.08 18.37 -8.12
N HIS A 21 -8.42 18.14 -6.97
CA HIS A 21 -7.66 16.91 -6.73
C HIS A 21 -8.57 15.71 -6.56
N VAL A 22 -9.66 15.87 -5.82
CA VAL A 22 -10.67 14.82 -5.62
C VAL A 22 -11.38 14.47 -6.93
N LEU A 23 -11.69 15.46 -7.78
CA LEU A 23 -12.30 15.21 -9.09
C LEU A 23 -11.38 14.42 -10.02
N ILE A 24 -10.09 14.78 -10.06
CA ILE A 24 -9.10 14.06 -10.88
C ILE A 24 -8.93 12.63 -10.33
N LEU A 25 -8.79 12.47 -9.02
CA LEU A 25 -8.69 11.15 -8.39
C LEU A 25 -9.95 10.32 -8.63
N GLY A 26 -11.12 10.92 -8.52
CA GLY A 26 -12.39 10.26 -8.80
C GLY A 26 -12.50 9.76 -10.25
N LEU A 27 -12.11 10.62 -11.21
CA LEU A 27 -12.07 10.26 -12.63
C LEU A 27 -11.10 9.08 -12.90
N LEU A 28 -9.89 9.16 -12.33
CA LEU A 28 -8.91 8.07 -12.46
C LEU A 28 -9.41 6.80 -11.81
N SER A 29 -10.03 6.89 -10.62
CA SER A 29 -10.63 5.75 -9.93
C SER A 29 -11.71 5.08 -10.77
N LEU A 30 -12.54 5.87 -11.45
CA LEU A 30 -13.59 5.36 -12.31
C LEU A 30 -13.01 4.57 -13.49
N LEU A 31 -11.90 5.02 -14.06
CA LEU A 31 -11.19 4.28 -15.13
C LEU A 31 -10.55 2.98 -14.59
N ILE A 32 -9.97 3.01 -13.39
CA ILE A 32 -9.32 1.84 -12.78
C ILE A 32 -10.36 0.80 -12.33
N ILE A 33 -11.57 1.22 -11.92
CA ILE A 33 -12.68 0.32 -11.59
C ILE A 33 -13.03 -0.57 -12.79
N LEU A 34 -12.91 -0.08 -14.01
CA LEU A 34 -13.14 -0.87 -15.22
C LEU A 34 -12.12 -2.01 -15.39
N GLN A 35 -10.94 -1.91 -14.77
CA GLN A 35 -9.90 -2.96 -14.72
C GLN A 35 -10.00 -3.88 -13.49
N PRO A 36 -11.08 -3.87 -12.75
CA PRO A 36 -11.37 -4.30 -11.38
C PRO A 36 -10.16 -4.31 -10.41
N ASP A 37 -9.28 -3.30 -10.49
CA ASP A 37 -8.10 -3.18 -9.63
C ASP A 37 -8.35 -2.19 -8.46
N PHE A 38 -8.96 -2.70 -7.39
CA PHE A 38 -9.26 -1.93 -6.18
C PHE A 38 -8.03 -1.62 -5.33
N GLY A 39 -7.00 -2.47 -5.41
CA GLY A 39 -5.74 -2.27 -4.70
C GLY A 39 -5.06 -0.97 -5.12
N THR A 40 -4.93 -0.76 -6.41
CA THR A 40 -4.35 0.46 -6.98
C THR A 40 -5.16 1.71 -6.61
N ILE A 41 -6.51 1.62 -6.61
CA ILE A 41 -7.36 2.74 -6.17
C ILE A 41 -7.08 3.10 -4.71
N ALA A 42 -7.03 2.11 -3.82
CA ALA A 42 -6.81 2.33 -2.39
C ALA A 42 -5.44 2.99 -2.14
N ILE A 43 -4.38 2.49 -2.79
CA ILE A 43 -3.03 3.05 -2.68
C ILE A 43 -2.98 4.48 -3.23
N MET A 44 -3.58 4.73 -4.39
CA MET A 44 -3.63 6.06 -5.01
C MET A 44 -4.33 7.09 -4.10
N TRP A 45 -5.47 6.74 -3.49
CA TRP A 45 -6.16 7.60 -2.55
C TRP A 45 -5.36 7.82 -1.27
N MET A 46 -4.72 6.76 -0.73
CA MET A 46 -3.87 6.87 0.47
C MET A 46 -2.71 7.84 0.23
N ILE A 47 -1.97 7.69 -0.86
CA ILE A 47 -0.87 8.59 -1.22
C ILE A 47 -1.39 10.02 -1.39
N ALA A 48 -2.50 10.21 -2.12
CA ALA A 48 -3.07 11.52 -2.34
C ALA A 48 -3.51 12.19 -1.03
N TRP A 49 -4.09 11.46 -0.09
CA TRP A 49 -4.44 11.99 1.24
C TRP A 49 -3.23 12.42 2.04
N VAL A 50 -2.18 11.60 2.06
CA VAL A 50 -0.92 11.95 2.75
C VAL A 50 -0.34 13.23 2.16
N VAL A 51 -0.27 13.34 0.82
CA VAL A 51 0.26 14.54 0.13
C VAL A 51 -0.64 15.76 0.36
N MET A 52 -1.96 15.62 0.33
CA MET A 52 -2.89 16.71 0.62
C MET A 52 -2.82 17.15 2.08
N TYR A 53 -2.67 16.21 3.02
CA TYR A 53 -2.48 16.51 4.43
C TYR A 53 -1.17 17.27 4.67
N ALA A 54 -0.06 16.78 4.14
CA ALA A 54 1.23 17.46 4.18
C ALA A 54 1.17 18.84 3.50
N GLY A 55 0.36 18.96 2.44
CA GLY A 55 0.07 20.18 1.70
C GLY A 55 -0.84 21.19 2.44
N ARG A 56 -1.18 20.94 3.71
CA ARG A 56 -2.05 21.81 4.56
C ARG A 56 -3.49 21.97 4.08
N VAL A 57 -4.02 21.02 3.33
CA VAL A 57 -5.45 20.95 3.06
C VAL A 57 -6.19 20.72 4.38
N ARG A 58 -7.35 21.35 4.58
CA ARG A 58 -8.12 21.22 5.83
C ARG A 58 -8.46 19.75 6.12
N VAL A 59 -8.10 19.31 7.32
CA VAL A 59 -8.37 17.93 7.79
C VAL A 59 -9.85 17.58 7.71
N LEU A 60 -10.74 18.54 7.90
CA LEU A 60 -12.19 18.36 7.79
C LEU A 60 -12.61 17.86 6.39
N HIS A 61 -12.02 18.38 5.32
CA HIS A 61 -12.33 17.93 3.95
C HIS A 61 -11.79 16.52 3.70
N LEU A 62 -10.59 16.22 4.22
CA LEU A 62 -9.99 14.90 4.12
C LEU A 62 -10.80 13.85 4.88
N SER A 63 -11.19 14.16 6.14
CA SER A 63 -11.99 13.24 6.94
C SER A 63 -13.39 13.04 6.38
N ALA A 64 -14.02 14.09 5.86
CA ALA A 64 -15.33 13.99 5.21
C ALA A 64 -15.27 13.06 3.98
N THR A 65 -14.23 13.19 3.15
CA THR A 65 -14.04 12.30 1.98
C THR A 65 -13.78 10.87 2.41
N PHE A 66 -12.97 10.67 3.44
CA PHE A 66 -12.69 9.35 3.98
C PHE A 66 -13.98 8.67 4.46
N LEU A 67 -14.78 9.39 5.26
CA LEU A 67 -16.07 8.88 5.76
C LEU A 67 -17.07 8.59 4.64
N MET A 68 -17.03 9.36 3.54
CA MET A 68 -17.89 9.15 2.38
C MET A 68 -17.42 7.94 1.55
N LEU A 69 -16.12 7.71 1.41
CA LEU A 69 -15.57 6.61 0.64
C LEU A 69 -15.64 5.26 1.37
N LEU A 70 -15.64 5.25 2.71
CA LEU A 70 -15.75 4.03 3.51
C LEU A 70 -16.98 3.17 3.18
N PRO A 71 -18.22 3.69 3.21
CA PRO A 71 -19.38 2.89 2.87
C PRO A 71 -19.40 2.46 1.40
N LEU A 72 -18.85 3.29 0.50
CA LEU A 72 -18.71 2.93 -0.91
C LEU A 72 -17.74 1.75 -1.08
N ALA A 73 -16.58 1.80 -0.41
CA ALA A 73 -15.60 0.70 -0.44
C ALA A 73 -16.19 -0.58 0.16
N ALA A 74 -16.88 -0.48 1.30
CA ALA A 74 -17.56 -1.62 1.91
C ALA A 74 -18.62 -2.22 0.96
N TYR A 75 -19.45 -1.39 0.35
CA TYR A 75 -20.43 -1.84 -0.65
C TYR A 75 -19.76 -2.54 -1.83
N MET A 76 -18.66 -1.99 -2.35
CA MET A 76 -17.93 -2.58 -3.46
C MET A 76 -17.32 -3.95 -3.10
N ILE A 77 -16.86 -4.14 -1.87
CA ILE A 77 -16.34 -5.44 -1.39
C ILE A 77 -17.48 -6.45 -1.30
N VAL A 78 -18.59 -6.09 -0.66
CA VAL A 78 -19.72 -7.00 -0.40
C VAL A 78 -20.51 -7.33 -1.68
N SER A 79 -20.56 -6.40 -2.63
CA SER A 79 -21.33 -6.58 -3.89
C SER A 79 -20.73 -7.61 -4.86
N SER A 80 -19.53 -8.12 -4.60
CA SER A 80 -18.88 -9.12 -5.45
C SER A 80 -18.40 -10.30 -4.63
N GLU A 81 -18.87 -11.48 -4.96
CA GLU A 81 -18.49 -12.72 -4.29
C GLU A 81 -16.97 -12.95 -4.31
N TYR A 82 -16.32 -12.67 -5.44
CA TYR A 82 -14.86 -12.76 -5.59
C TYR A 82 -14.11 -11.85 -4.62
N ARG A 83 -14.53 -10.57 -4.48
CA ARG A 83 -13.89 -9.61 -3.58
C ARG A 83 -14.13 -9.94 -2.12
N LEU A 84 -15.35 -10.35 -1.80
CA LEU A 84 -15.69 -10.77 -0.45
C LEU A 84 -14.88 -12.01 -0.05
N LYS A 85 -14.76 -13.00 -0.94
CA LYS A 85 -13.96 -14.21 -0.71
C LYS A 85 -12.48 -13.85 -0.48
N ARG A 86 -11.92 -12.95 -1.28
CA ARG A 86 -10.54 -12.49 -1.12
C ARG A 86 -10.32 -11.75 0.21
N TYR A 87 -11.27 -10.94 0.63
CA TYR A 87 -11.23 -10.27 1.93
C TYR A 87 -11.30 -11.27 3.10
N LEU A 88 -12.21 -12.24 3.03
CA LEU A 88 -12.33 -13.29 4.04
C LEU A 88 -11.08 -14.18 4.10
N THR A 89 -10.49 -14.48 2.96
CA THR A 89 -9.23 -15.25 2.87
C THR A 89 -8.06 -14.50 3.51
N PHE A 90 -8.04 -13.17 3.43
CA PHE A 90 -7.02 -12.38 4.14
C PHE A 90 -7.14 -12.52 5.67
N LEU A 91 -8.37 -12.62 6.19
CA LEU A 91 -8.61 -12.81 7.64
C LEU A 91 -8.32 -14.25 8.10
N ASP A 92 -8.67 -15.23 7.27
CA ASP A 92 -8.45 -16.66 7.57
C ASP A 92 -8.09 -17.43 6.28
N PRO A 93 -6.80 -17.44 5.89
CA PRO A 93 -6.39 -18.11 4.65
C PRO A 93 -6.55 -19.63 4.70
N TRP A 94 -6.58 -20.21 5.90
CA TRP A 94 -6.72 -21.67 6.08
C TRP A 94 -8.09 -22.20 5.69
N LYS A 95 -9.11 -21.35 5.54
CA LYS A 95 -10.43 -21.75 5.02
C LYS A 95 -10.42 -22.07 3.52
N TYR A 96 -9.47 -21.50 2.78
CA TYR A 96 -9.38 -21.64 1.32
C TYR A 96 -7.94 -22.02 0.88
N PRO A 97 -7.42 -23.17 1.35
CA PRO A 97 -6.00 -23.48 1.22
C PRO A 97 -5.54 -23.79 -0.21
N LEU A 98 -6.46 -24.18 -1.10
CA LEU A 98 -6.17 -24.53 -2.49
C LEU A 98 -6.50 -23.42 -3.50
N ASP A 99 -7.17 -22.37 -3.05
CA ASP A 99 -7.62 -21.23 -3.88
C ASP A 99 -6.84 -19.96 -3.51
N GLU A 100 -7.60 -18.90 -3.18
CA GLU A 100 -7.05 -17.57 -2.84
C GLU A 100 -6.13 -17.59 -1.60
N GLY A 101 -6.30 -18.54 -0.69
CA GLY A 101 -5.44 -18.70 0.49
C GLY A 101 -4.09 -19.34 0.20
N TYR A 102 -3.95 -20.04 -0.92
CA TYR A 102 -2.74 -20.77 -1.28
C TYR A 102 -1.48 -19.90 -1.19
N GLN A 103 -1.51 -18.73 -1.81
CA GLN A 103 -0.37 -17.80 -1.85
C GLN A 103 0.02 -17.30 -0.45
N ILE A 104 -0.96 -16.93 0.37
CA ILE A 104 -0.73 -16.43 1.72
C ILE A 104 -0.17 -17.55 2.61
N ILE A 105 -0.73 -18.75 2.53
CA ILE A 105 -0.28 -19.91 3.31
C ILE A 105 1.17 -20.26 2.96
N HIS A 106 1.50 -20.37 1.67
CA HIS A 106 2.87 -20.68 1.25
C HIS A 106 3.86 -19.57 1.60
N SER A 107 3.43 -18.30 1.57
CA SER A 107 4.21 -17.18 2.07
C SER A 107 4.50 -17.31 3.58
N LEU A 108 3.49 -17.62 4.39
CA LEU A 108 3.66 -17.85 5.82
C LEU A 108 4.53 -19.08 6.12
N MET A 109 4.37 -20.14 5.35
CA MET A 109 5.22 -21.34 5.45
C MET A 109 6.68 -21.04 5.09
N ALA A 110 6.93 -20.18 4.11
CA ALA A 110 8.27 -19.70 3.78
C ALA A 110 8.94 -19.03 4.99
N PHE A 111 8.25 -18.06 5.62
CA PHE A 111 8.75 -17.42 6.84
C PHE A 111 8.95 -18.40 7.99
N GLY A 112 8.00 -19.29 8.23
CA GLY A 112 8.09 -20.29 9.29
C GLY A 112 9.24 -21.27 9.08
N SER A 113 9.50 -21.68 7.83
CA SER A 113 10.54 -22.65 7.50
C SER A 113 11.95 -22.06 7.52
N GLY A 114 12.10 -20.74 7.33
CA GLY A 114 13.40 -20.05 7.38
C GLY A 114 14.00 -19.97 8.78
N GLY A 115 13.16 -19.94 9.83
CA GLY A 115 13.64 -19.80 11.20
C GLY A 115 14.46 -18.54 11.42
N PHE A 116 15.43 -18.58 12.35
CA PHE A 116 16.21 -17.39 12.70
C PHE A 116 17.31 -17.06 11.68
N LEU A 117 18.05 -18.07 11.20
CA LEU A 117 19.21 -17.92 10.33
C LEU A 117 18.93 -18.24 8.85
N GLY A 118 17.72 -18.68 8.53
CA GLY A 118 17.38 -19.12 7.18
C GLY A 118 17.88 -20.51 6.81
N LYS A 119 17.42 -21.01 5.67
CA LYS A 119 17.88 -22.30 5.09
C LYS A 119 19.17 -22.15 4.28
N GLY A 120 19.61 -20.94 4.01
CA GLY A 120 20.75 -20.64 3.14
C GLY A 120 20.33 -20.17 1.75
N PHE A 121 21.19 -19.35 1.15
CA PHE A 121 20.94 -18.80 -0.19
C PHE A 121 20.80 -19.90 -1.23
N GLY A 122 19.79 -19.80 -2.05
CA GLY A 122 19.51 -20.79 -3.09
C GLY A 122 18.82 -22.06 -2.61
N GLN A 123 18.67 -22.28 -1.29
CA GLN A 123 18.10 -23.52 -0.74
C GLN A 123 16.62 -23.38 -0.31
N GLY A 124 15.97 -22.27 -0.65
CA GLY A 124 14.54 -22.08 -0.42
C GLY A 124 13.72 -23.00 -1.35
N TYR A 125 12.81 -23.77 -0.77
CA TYR A 125 11.93 -24.68 -1.52
C TYR A 125 10.69 -23.95 -2.09
N GLN A 126 10.19 -22.93 -1.41
CA GLN A 126 8.93 -22.26 -1.80
C GLN A 126 9.05 -21.56 -3.16
N LYS A 127 10.24 -21.08 -3.54
CA LYS A 127 10.49 -20.47 -4.85
C LYS A 127 10.50 -21.48 -6.01
N LEU A 128 10.64 -22.78 -5.73
CA LEU A 128 10.85 -23.83 -6.74
C LEU A 128 9.54 -24.40 -7.29
N PHE A 129 8.42 -23.71 -7.30
CA PHE A 129 7.11 -24.07 -7.87
C PHE A 129 5.94 -24.02 -6.86
N TYR A 130 6.19 -23.84 -5.58
CA TYR A 130 5.12 -23.80 -4.58
C TYR A 130 4.53 -22.39 -4.41
N LEU A 131 5.32 -21.34 -4.59
CA LEU A 131 4.87 -19.97 -4.44
C LEU A 131 4.68 -19.31 -5.82
N PRO A 132 3.47 -18.89 -6.19
CA PRO A 132 3.24 -18.12 -7.42
C PRO A 132 3.97 -16.78 -7.34
N THR A 133 4.52 -16.31 -8.47
CA THR A 133 5.21 -15.01 -8.57
C THR A 133 6.25 -14.75 -7.47
N PRO A 134 7.18 -15.70 -7.18
CA PRO A 134 8.11 -15.58 -6.05
C PRO A 134 9.12 -14.44 -6.22
N HIS A 135 9.35 -13.97 -7.45
CA HIS A 135 10.33 -12.93 -7.77
C HIS A 135 9.74 -11.50 -7.76
N THR A 136 8.43 -11.36 -7.63
CA THR A 136 7.72 -10.08 -7.62
C THR A 136 7.00 -9.89 -6.29
N ASP A 137 5.77 -10.36 -6.20
CA ASP A 137 4.86 -10.07 -5.09
C ASP A 137 5.29 -10.72 -3.77
N PHE A 138 5.97 -11.88 -3.85
CA PHE A 138 6.37 -12.66 -2.68
C PHE A 138 7.89 -12.75 -2.47
N ILE A 139 8.67 -11.83 -3.05
CA ILE A 139 10.14 -11.82 -2.89
C ILE A 139 10.55 -11.74 -1.41
N PHE A 140 9.79 -11.02 -0.59
CA PHE A 140 10.06 -10.88 0.84
C PHE A 140 9.93 -12.22 1.60
N SER A 141 9.00 -13.09 1.17
CA SER A 141 8.85 -14.44 1.72
C SER A 141 10.04 -15.34 1.35
N VAL A 142 10.55 -15.19 0.13
CA VAL A 142 11.77 -15.92 -0.30
C VAL A 142 13.00 -15.47 0.50
N ILE A 143 13.15 -14.15 0.72
CA ILE A 143 14.20 -13.60 1.59
C ILE A 143 14.06 -14.17 3.00
N GLY A 144 12.85 -14.27 3.53
CA GLY A 144 12.57 -14.82 4.85
C GLY A 144 12.87 -16.32 4.94
N GLU A 145 12.63 -17.10 3.89
CA GLU A 145 12.97 -18.53 3.87
C GLU A 145 14.49 -18.76 3.80
N GLU A 146 15.19 -18.03 2.93
CA GLU A 146 16.61 -18.23 2.70
C GLU A 146 17.50 -17.60 3.74
N GLY A 147 17.16 -16.40 4.18
CA GLY A 147 17.97 -15.60 5.12
C GLY A 147 17.43 -15.56 6.55
N GLY A 148 16.23 -16.07 6.78
CA GLY A 148 15.59 -16.11 8.08
C GLY A 148 15.18 -14.72 8.60
N TRP A 149 14.82 -14.68 9.89
CA TRP A 149 14.44 -13.46 10.58
C TRP A 149 15.52 -12.39 10.59
N LEU A 150 16.80 -12.79 10.55
CA LEU A 150 17.90 -11.84 10.50
C LEU A 150 17.85 -10.98 9.25
N TRP A 151 17.63 -11.55 8.09
CA TRP A 151 17.55 -10.82 6.82
C TRP A 151 16.28 -9.99 6.71
N ILE A 152 15.16 -10.49 7.23
CA ILE A 152 13.92 -9.71 7.35
C ILE A 152 14.19 -8.43 8.15
N LEU A 153 14.85 -8.55 9.30
CA LEU A 153 15.19 -7.41 10.16
C LEU A 153 16.11 -6.42 9.44
N ILE A 154 17.13 -6.90 8.73
CA ILE A 154 18.04 -6.04 7.96
C ILE A 154 17.26 -5.23 6.91
N VAL A 155 16.39 -5.89 6.14
CA VAL A 155 15.57 -5.19 5.13
C VAL A 155 14.67 -4.16 5.77
N LEU A 156 14.00 -4.46 6.88
CA LEU A 156 13.15 -3.51 7.60
C LEU A 156 13.95 -2.32 8.13
N ILE A 157 15.14 -2.55 8.69
CA ILE A 157 16.03 -1.47 9.16
C ILE A 157 16.45 -0.56 7.99
N LEU A 158 16.80 -1.12 6.84
CA LEU A 158 17.13 -0.33 5.65
C LEU A 158 15.95 0.54 5.20
N TYR A 159 14.73 0.02 5.18
CA TYR A 159 13.53 0.81 4.89
C TYR A 159 13.32 1.93 5.93
N LEU A 160 13.51 1.64 7.22
CA LEU A 160 13.40 2.65 8.26
C LEU A 160 14.46 3.76 8.12
N ILE A 161 15.69 3.42 7.72
CA ILE A 161 16.76 4.40 7.45
C ILE A 161 16.37 5.29 6.27
N ILE A 162 15.85 4.71 5.17
CA ILE A 162 15.38 5.48 4.02
C ILE A 162 14.27 6.44 4.46
N LEU A 163 13.25 5.94 5.16
CA LEU A 163 12.12 6.72 5.63
C LEU A 163 12.56 7.87 6.56
N TRP A 164 13.52 7.61 7.46
CA TRP A 164 14.11 8.67 8.30
C TRP A 164 14.79 9.74 7.46
N ARG A 165 15.62 9.33 6.50
CA ARG A 165 16.33 10.29 5.63
C ARG A 165 15.37 11.10 4.77
N ASP A 166 14.33 10.50 4.25
CA ASP A 166 13.28 11.21 3.50
C ASP A 166 12.60 12.27 4.37
N ILE A 167 12.24 11.95 5.62
CA ILE A 167 11.67 12.90 6.57
C ILE A 167 12.66 14.02 6.92
N GLU A 168 13.94 13.71 7.12
CA GLU A 168 14.98 14.70 7.41
C GLU A 168 15.16 15.66 6.23
N ILE A 169 15.22 15.13 5.00
CA ILE A 169 15.30 15.91 3.77
C ILE A 169 14.05 16.80 3.62
N ALA A 170 12.86 16.25 3.81
CA ALA A 170 11.61 17.00 3.72
C ALA A 170 11.57 18.18 4.71
N ARG A 171 12.07 17.99 5.93
CA ARG A 171 12.15 19.05 6.96
C ARG A 171 13.21 20.10 6.69
N SER A 172 14.29 19.74 6.01
CA SER A 172 15.41 20.66 5.74
C SER A 172 15.21 21.52 4.49
N ARG A 173 14.23 21.21 3.64
CA ARG A 173 13.98 21.95 2.41
C ARG A 173 13.26 23.27 2.67
N PRO A 174 13.78 24.40 2.16
CA PRO A 174 13.14 25.71 2.30
C PRO A 174 11.91 25.86 1.37
N ASP A 175 11.87 25.12 0.27
CA ASP A 175 10.78 25.16 -0.69
C ASP A 175 9.70 24.11 -0.36
N PHE A 176 8.46 24.57 -0.36
CA PHE A 176 7.30 23.73 -0.04
C PHE A 176 7.11 22.57 -1.05
N PHE A 177 7.48 22.77 -2.31
CA PHE A 177 7.43 21.70 -3.31
C PHE A 177 8.41 20.57 -2.97
N GLY A 178 9.67 20.90 -2.67
CA GLY A 178 10.69 19.92 -2.31
C GLY A 178 10.38 19.15 -1.02
N SER A 179 9.62 19.77 -0.09
CA SER A 179 9.19 19.09 1.14
C SER A 179 8.02 18.11 0.93
N LEU A 180 7.26 18.24 -0.18
CA LEU A 180 6.13 17.37 -0.53
C LEU A 180 6.51 16.22 -1.49
N MET A 181 7.71 16.26 -2.05
CA MET A 181 8.23 15.21 -2.96
C MET A 181 8.98 14.14 -2.19
#